data_cd8a456b0c6016ebd1ea646b87a1b3ea
#
_entry.id   cd8a456b0c6016ebd1ea646b87a1b3ea
#
_cell.length_a   1.000
_cell.length_b   1.000
_cell.length_c   1.000
_cell.angle_alpha   90.00
_cell.angle_beta   90.00
_cell.angle_gamma   90.00
#
_symmetry.space_group_name_H-M   'P 1'
#
loop_
_entity.id
_entity.type
_entity.pdbx_description
1 polymer ?
#
loop_
_entity_poly.entity_id
_entity_poly.type
_entity_poly.pdbx_seq_one_letter_code
_entity_poly.pdbx_strand_id
1 'polypeptide(L)'
;MKSRNDTQISEFILLGFSEDPELQPLIFGLFLSMYLVTVRGNLLIILATISDSHLHMPMYFFLSNLSFVDKCFTSTTIPKMLVNIQTQSKAITYAGCITQMYFFIHFAGLDIFLLTVMAYDRYVAIFHPLHYTVIMNHGLCVLLFLMCWTLSFPNALLQSLMVLRLSFCTNVDIPHFFCELNQGFHCACSDTFLNDIVIYFSSLLLACCSFTGILYSYCKIVSSIRAISSAQGKYKAFSTCASHLSVVSLFYGKSLGVYLSSAVTPN
;
A
#
# COMPACT_ATOMS: atom_id res chain seq x y z
N MET A 1 -43.23 -15.04 9.27
CA MET A 1 -42.03 -14.77 10.06
C MET A 1 -41.11 -15.98 9.94
N LYS A 2 -40.15 -15.95 9.02
CA LYS A 2 -39.13 -17.00 8.88
C LYS A 2 -38.02 -16.66 9.86
N SER A 3 -37.76 -17.51 10.84
CA SER A 3 -36.63 -17.47 11.74
C SER A 3 -35.35 -17.37 10.89
N ARG A 4 -34.68 -16.21 10.92
CA ARG A 4 -33.37 -15.98 10.32
C ARG A 4 -32.40 -16.66 11.26
N ASN A 5 -32.00 -17.89 10.95
CA ASN A 5 -30.83 -18.49 11.56
C ASN A 5 -29.64 -17.65 11.11
N ASP A 6 -29.23 -16.70 11.94
CA ASP A 6 -27.93 -16.03 11.84
C ASP A 6 -26.84 -17.06 12.19
N THR A 7 -26.50 -17.93 11.25
CA THR A 7 -25.24 -18.68 11.30
C THR A 7 -24.15 -17.66 11.12
N GLN A 8 -23.58 -17.19 12.23
CA GLN A 8 -22.37 -16.38 12.22
C GLN A 8 -21.28 -17.18 11.49
N ILE A 9 -20.84 -16.64 10.33
CA ILE A 9 -19.73 -17.23 9.58
C ILE A 9 -18.49 -17.12 10.46
N SER A 10 -17.91 -18.26 10.81
CA SER A 10 -16.72 -18.32 11.65
C SER A 10 -15.44 -18.21 10.83
N GLU A 11 -15.44 -18.67 9.58
CA GLU A 11 -14.25 -18.81 8.74
C GLU A 11 -14.55 -18.55 7.27
N PHE A 12 -13.53 -18.04 6.56
CA PHE A 12 -13.48 -17.92 5.11
C PHE A 12 -12.45 -18.93 4.54
N ILE A 13 -12.65 -19.34 3.29
CA ILE A 13 -11.75 -20.24 2.58
C ILE A 13 -11.00 -19.44 1.51
N LEU A 14 -9.68 -19.34 1.64
CA LEU A 14 -8.81 -18.71 0.66
C LEU A 14 -8.36 -19.76 -0.36
N LEU A 15 -8.76 -19.63 -1.63
CA LEU A 15 -8.42 -20.64 -2.65
C LEU A 15 -6.94 -20.67 -3.04
N GLY A 16 -6.22 -19.56 -2.81
CA GLY A 16 -4.79 -19.48 -3.10
C GLY A 16 -4.48 -19.19 -4.58
N PHE A 17 -3.22 -19.43 -5.00
CA PHE A 17 -2.77 -19.25 -6.39
C PHE A 17 -2.96 -20.47 -7.29
N SER A 18 -2.84 -21.67 -6.71
CA SER A 18 -2.94 -22.92 -7.46
C SER A 18 -3.37 -24.04 -6.54
N GLU A 19 -4.16 -24.95 -7.08
CA GLU A 19 -4.55 -26.20 -6.41
C GLU A 19 -3.57 -27.34 -6.74
N ASP A 20 -2.65 -27.12 -7.69
CA ASP A 20 -1.66 -28.11 -8.11
C ASP A 20 -0.60 -28.34 -7.00
N PRO A 21 -0.53 -29.55 -6.40
CA PRO A 21 0.42 -29.86 -5.36
C PRO A 21 1.88 -29.73 -5.78
N GLU A 22 2.20 -29.91 -7.08
CA GLU A 22 3.56 -29.80 -7.60
C GLU A 22 4.05 -28.37 -7.66
N LEU A 23 3.14 -27.39 -7.83
CA LEU A 23 3.47 -25.97 -7.88
C LEU A 23 3.57 -25.34 -6.48
N GLN A 24 2.94 -25.91 -5.47
CA GLN A 24 2.92 -25.34 -4.11
C GLN A 24 4.31 -25.13 -3.49
N PRO A 25 5.28 -26.09 -3.56
CA PRO A 25 6.62 -25.87 -3.05
C PRO A 25 7.37 -24.74 -3.78
N LEU A 26 7.17 -24.61 -5.10
CA LEU A 26 7.77 -23.55 -5.90
C LEU A 26 7.22 -22.19 -5.50
N ILE A 27 5.89 -22.08 -5.38
CA ILE A 27 5.19 -20.87 -4.93
C ILE A 27 5.67 -20.48 -3.52
N PHE A 28 5.72 -21.44 -2.60
CA PHE A 28 6.23 -21.24 -1.24
C PHE A 28 7.67 -20.69 -1.25
N GLY A 29 8.58 -21.34 -1.96
CA GLY A 29 9.99 -20.92 -2.05
C GLY A 29 10.15 -19.51 -2.66
N LEU A 30 9.39 -19.21 -3.72
CA LEU A 30 9.39 -17.90 -4.36
C LEU A 30 8.91 -16.80 -3.40
N PHE A 31 7.74 -16.96 -2.79
CA PHE A 31 7.19 -15.96 -1.89
C PHE A 31 7.97 -15.81 -0.59
N LEU A 32 8.50 -16.91 -0.05
CA LEU A 32 9.40 -16.86 1.10
C LEU A 32 10.67 -16.06 0.78
N SER A 33 11.30 -16.31 -0.38
CA SER A 33 12.51 -15.59 -0.79
C SER A 33 12.23 -14.09 -0.99
N MET A 34 11.15 -13.73 -1.69
CA MET A 34 10.75 -12.33 -1.86
C MET A 34 10.44 -11.65 -0.53
N TYR A 35 9.74 -12.33 0.39
CA TYR A 35 9.45 -11.81 1.72
C TYR A 35 10.73 -11.54 2.52
N LEU A 36 11.64 -12.50 2.55
CA LEU A 36 12.92 -12.34 3.26
C LEU A 36 13.78 -11.22 2.69
N VAL A 37 13.83 -11.04 1.35
CA VAL A 37 14.53 -9.93 0.69
C VAL A 37 13.89 -8.60 1.08
N THR A 38 12.55 -8.51 1.03
CA THR A 38 11.83 -7.30 1.41
C THR A 38 12.07 -6.93 2.87
N VAL A 39 11.89 -7.88 3.79
CA VAL A 39 12.08 -7.62 5.23
C VAL A 39 13.52 -7.22 5.54
N ARG A 40 14.51 -7.95 4.99
CA ARG A 40 15.93 -7.65 5.23
C ARG A 40 16.35 -6.33 4.59
N GLY A 41 15.94 -6.07 3.36
CA GLY A 41 16.25 -4.83 2.65
C GLY A 41 15.71 -3.61 3.38
N ASN A 42 14.44 -3.64 3.76
CA ASN A 42 13.82 -2.54 4.49
C ASN A 42 14.42 -2.36 5.91
N LEU A 43 14.74 -3.45 6.60
CA LEU A 43 15.41 -3.38 7.90
C LEU A 43 16.81 -2.75 7.78
N LEU A 44 17.59 -3.10 6.74
CA LEU A 44 18.90 -2.50 6.49
C LEU A 44 18.80 -1.00 6.23
N ILE A 45 17.80 -0.54 5.46
CA ILE A 45 17.55 0.89 5.23
C ILE A 45 17.26 1.60 6.56
N ILE A 46 16.37 1.05 7.38
CA ILE A 46 16.03 1.61 8.69
C ILE A 46 17.27 1.69 9.58
N LEU A 47 18.04 0.62 9.67
CA LEU A 47 19.26 0.59 10.48
C LEU A 47 20.31 1.58 9.99
N ALA A 48 20.54 1.67 8.67
CA ALA A 48 21.48 2.62 8.09
C ALA A 48 21.09 4.08 8.41
N THR A 49 19.79 4.41 8.25
CA THR A 49 19.30 5.78 8.50
C THR A 49 19.33 6.18 9.97
N ILE A 50 19.24 5.23 10.90
CA ILE A 50 19.37 5.51 12.34
C ILE A 50 20.84 5.61 12.78
N SER A 51 21.70 4.75 12.20
CA SER A 51 23.11 4.63 12.64
C SER A 51 24.02 5.71 12.10
N ASP A 52 23.73 6.26 10.92
CA ASP A 52 24.57 7.24 10.26
C ASP A 52 23.98 8.65 10.39
N SER A 53 24.68 9.53 11.14
CA SER A 53 24.29 10.94 11.32
C SER A 53 24.27 11.75 10.01
N HIS A 54 25.02 11.36 8.99
CA HIS A 54 24.99 11.99 7.66
C HIS A 54 23.67 11.75 6.93
N LEU A 55 22.91 10.72 7.32
CA LEU A 55 21.59 10.38 6.79
C LEU A 55 20.42 11.02 7.57
N HIS A 56 20.69 11.92 8.52
CA HIS A 56 19.63 12.64 9.27
C HIS A 56 19.04 13.81 8.47
N MET A 57 18.88 13.63 7.15
CA MET A 57 18.16 14.58 6.28
C MET A 57 16.68 14.19 6.15
N PRO A 58 15.78 15.15 5.89
CA PRO A 58 14.33 14.90 5.74
C PRO A 58 13.99 13.74 4.81
N MET A 59 14.68 13.64 3.68
CA MET A 59 14.51 12.54 2.73
C MET A 59 14.67 11.15 3.39
N TYR A 60 15.72 10.97 4.17
CA TYR A 60 15.99 9.67 4.79
C TYR A 60 15.03 9.37 5.95
N PHE A 61 14.53 10.42 6.61
CA PHE A 61 13.43 10.26 7.57
C PHE A 61 12.20 9.64 6.90
N PHE A 62 11.76 10.18 5.75
CA PHE A 62 10.62 9.61 5.03
C PHE A 62 10.94 8.24 4.44
N LEU A 63 12.16 8.02 3.94
CA LEU A 63 12.59 6.72 3.41
C LEU A 63 12.58 5.62 4.48
N SER A 64 13.05 5.90 5.70
CA SER A 64 13.01 4.93 6.80
C SER A 64 11.58 4.60 7.22
N ASN A 65 10.69 5.59 7.24
CA ASN A 65 9.28 5.38 7.52
C ASN A 65 8.59 4.58 6.41
N LEU A 66 8.87 4.88 5.15
CA LEU A 66 8.39 4.09 4.00
C LEU A 66 8.86 2.63 4.11
N SER A 67 10.14 2.41 4.41
CA SER A 67 10.69 1.05 4.63
C SER A 67 10.01 0.31 5.79
N PHE A 68 9.64 1.02 6.86
CA PHE A 68 8.86 0.44 7.95
C PHE A 68 7.46 0.03 7.47
N VAL A 69 6.77 0.90 6.72
CA VAL A 69 5.43 0.65 6.19
C VAL A 69 5.46 -0.52 5.18
N ASP A 70 6.40 -0.55 4.24
CA ASP A 70 6.59 -1.65 3.27
C ASP A 70 6.76 -3.01 3.96
N LYS A 71 7.60 -3.06 5.01
CA LYS A 71 7.79 -4.26 5.81
C LYS A 71 6.49 -4.71 6.47
N CYS A 72 5.76 -3.78 7.08
CA CYS A 72 4.47 -4.06 7.74
C CYS A 72 3.42 -4.49 6.71
N PHE A 73 3.30 -3.78 5.58
CA PHE A 73 2.39 -4.09 4.49
C PHE A 73 2.57 -5.53 3.97
N THR A 74 3.80 -5.90 3.64
CA THR A 74 4.12 -7.25 3.18
C THR A 74 3.84 -8.31 4.25
N SER A 75 4.07 -7.98 5.52
CA SER A 75 3.81 -8.88 6.65
C SER A 75 2.35 -9.07 6.99
N THR A 76 1.43 -8.28 6.43
CA THR A 76 -0.02 -8.50 6.59
C THR A 76 -0.54 -9.68 5.79
N THR A 77 0.09 -10.00 4.67
CA THR A 77 -0.42 -11.00 3.70
C THR A 77 0.46 -12.24 3.59
N ILE A 78 1.76 -12.07 3.35
CA ILE A 78 2.66 -13.16 2.97
C ILE A 78 2.83 -14.24 4.06
N PRO A 79 3.02 -13.93 5.35
CA PRO A 79 3.17 -14.97 6.38
C PRO A 79 1.95 -15.89 6.48
N LYS A 80 0.73 -15.34 6.44
CA LYS A 80 -0.49 -16.16 6.48
C LYS A 80 -0.60 -17.06 5.26
N MET A 81 -0.27 -16.55 4.07
CA MET A 81 -0.25 -17.34 2.84
C MET A 81 0.77 -18.49 2.93
N LEU A 82 1.99 -18.23 3.40
CA LEU A 82 3.02 -19.26 3.57
C LEU A 82 2.58 -20.35 4.57
N VAL A 83 1.98 -19.95 5.69
CA VAL A 83 1.41 -20.92 6.66
C VAL A 83 0.32 -21.75 6.01
N ASN A 84 -0.60 -21.14 5.24
CA ASN A 84 -1.67 -21.87 4.56
C ASN A 84 -1.11 -22.91 3.56
N ILE A 85 -0.07 -22.57 2.80
CA ILE A 85 0.59 -23.51 1.88
C ILE A 85 1.24 -24.65 2.68
N GLN A 86 1.94 -24.36 3.77
CA GLN A 86 2.66 -25.35 4.57
C GLN A 86 1.71 -26.32 5.30
N THR A 87 0.59 -25.78 5.84
CA THR A 87 -0.39 -26.58 6.60
C THR A 87 -1.47 -27.21 5.73
N GLN A 88 -1.48 -26.89 4.43
CA GLN A 88 -2.55 -27.24 3.49
C GLN A 88 -3.94 -26.80 3.97
N SER A 89 -4.00 -25.81 4.85
CA SER A 89 -5.22 -25.22 5.37
C SER A 89 -5.54 -23.95 4.62
N LYS A 90 -6.71 -23.90 4.00
CA LYS A 90 -7.20 -22.71 3.28
C LYS A 90 -8.01 -21.76 4.17
N ALA A 91 -8.20 -22.10 5.45
CA ALA A 91 -9.09 -21.37 6.35
C ALA A 91 -8.44 -20.10 6.95
N ILE A 92 -9.22 -19.04 7.03
CA ILE A 92 -8.95 -17.86 7.84
C ILE A 92 -10.20 -17.51 8.64
N THR A 93 -10.02 -17.18 9.92
CA THR A 93 -11.14 -16.74 10.76
C THR A 93 -11.71 -15.42 10.26
N TYR A 94 -13.02 -15.19 10.48
CA TYR A 94 -13.68 -13.94 10.12
C TYR A 94 -12.92 -12.71 10.68
N ALA A 95 -12.62 -12.73 11.98
CA ALA A 95 -11.85 -11.65 12.61
C ALA A 95 -10.45 -11.48 12.00
N GLY A 96 -9.77 -12.58 11.66
CA GLY A 96 -8.47 -12.57 11.01
C GLY A 96 -8.53 -11.93 9.61
N CYS A 97 -9.57 -12.24 8.84
CA CYS A 97 -9.80 -11.66 7.51
C CYS A 97 -10.01 -10.13 7.60
N ILE A 98 -10.90 -9.67 8.47
CA ILE A 98 -11.17 -8.22 8.66
C ILE A 98 -9.92 -7.49 9.17
N THR A 99 -9.17 -8.08 10.10
CA THR A 99 -7.92 -7.52 10.60
C THR A 99 -6.86 -7.40 9.50
N GLN A 100 -6.70 -8.46 8.68
CA GLN A 100 -5.80 -8.45 7.53
C GLN A 100 -6.16 -7.35 6.54
N MET A 101 -7.46 -7.24 6.19
CA MET A 101 -8.00 -6.23 5.29
C MET A 101 -7.74 -4.80 5.82
N TYR A 102 -8.01 -4.56 7.11
CA TYR A 102 -7.78 -3.27 7.75
C TYR A 102 -6.31 -2.83 7.64
N PHE A 103 -5.37 -3.70 8.04
CA PHE A 103 -3.95 -3.37 7.99
C PHE A 103 -3.43 -3.24 6.56
N PHE A 104 -3.95 -4.05 5.62
CA PHE A 104 -3.62 -3.93 4.20
C PHE A 104 -4.00 -2.56 3.65
N ILE A 105 -5.23 -2.10 3.89
CA ILE A 105 -5.73 -0.79 3.44
C ILE A 105 -4.97 0.35 4.13
N HIS A 106 -4.70 0.21 5.43
CA HIS A 106 -3.99 1.21 6.21
C HIS A 106 -2.56 1.42 5.71
N PHE A 107 -1.79 0.35 5.55
CA PHE A 107 -0.42 0.46 5.07
C PHE A 107 -0.34 0.88 3.60
N ALA A 108 -1.25 0.40 2.74
CA ALA A 108 -1.34 0.88 1.35
C ALA A 108 -1.62 2.40 1.27
N GLY A 109 -2.50 2.91 2.13
CA GLY A 109 -2.75 4.35 2.26
C GLY A 109 -1.53 5.13 2.73
N LEU A 110 -0.80 4.62 3.71
CA LEU A 110 0.44 5.23 4.20
C LEU A 110 1.52 5.30 3.10
N ASP A 111 1.69 4.23 2.30
CA ASP A 111 2.64 4.23 1.18
C ASP A 111 2.32 5.35 0.18
N ILE A 112 1.06 5.49 -0.21
CA ILE A 112 0.60 6.53 -1.14
C ILE A 112 0.91 7.93 -0.59
N PHE A 113 0.58 8.20 0.67
CA PHE A 113 0.81 9.51 1.28
C PHE A 113 2.29 9.81 1.49
N LEU A 114 3.09 8.82 1.92
CA LEU A 114 4.54 8.98 2.08
C LEU A 114 5.21 9.27 0.73
N LEU A 115 4.83 8.58 -0.35
CA LEU A 115 5.33 8.89 -1.70
C LEU A 115 4.97 10.30 -2.13
N THR A 116 3.77 10.80 -1.77
CA THR A 116 3.35 12.17 -2.06
C THR A 116 4.20 13.20 -1.29
N VAL A 117 4.44 12.95 -0.01
CA VAL A 117 5.30 13.81 0.83
C VAL A 117 6.76 13.79 0.33
N MET A 118 7.26 12.63 -0.09
CA MET A 118 8.59 12.52 -0.69
C MET A 118 8.70 13.27 -2.02
N ALA A 119 7.64 13.31 -2.83
CA ALA A 119 7.61 14.14 -4.03
C ALA A 119 7.67 15.63 -3.69
N TYR A 120 6.98 16.07 -2.64
CA TYR A 120 7.07 17.43 -2.13
C TYR A 120 8.47 17.75 -1.60
N ASP A 121 9.06 16.85 -0.83
CA ASP A 121 10.46 16.98 -0.36
C ASP A 121 11.45 17.20 -1.52
N ARG A 122 11.32 16.40 -2.58
CA ARG A 122 12.13 16.57 -3.80
C ARG A 122 11.91 17.92 -4.47
N TYR A 123 10.66 18.36 -4.57
CA TYR A 123 10.34 19.68 -5.09
C TYR A 123 11.03 20.79 -4.30
N VAL A 124 10.93 20.79 -2.97
CA VAL A 124 11.57 21.80 -2.11
C VAL A 124 13.10 21.76 -2.25
N ALA A 125 13.70 20.56 -2.28
CA ALA A 125 15.15 20.41 -2.41
C ALA A 125 15.71 20.98 -3.74
N ILE A 126 14.94 20.90 -4.82
CA ILE A 126 15.37 21.36 -6.15
C ILE A 126 15.02 22.83 -6.37
N PHE A 127 13.85 23.26 -5.90
CA PHE A 127 13.35 24.62 -6.16
C PHE A 127 13.88 25.65 -5.17
N HIS A 128 14.12 25.25 -3.92
CA HIS A 128 14.61 26.10 -2.83
C HIS A 128 15.86 25.55 -2.13
N PRO A 129 16.95 25.26 -2.86
CA PRO A 129 18.12 24.56 -2.29
C PRO A 129 18.74 25.28 -1.10
N LEU A 130 18.76 26.62 -1.12
CA LEU A 130 19.34 27.44 -0.05
C LEU A 130 18.47 27.52 1.21
N HIS A 131 17.17 27.27 1.08
CA HIS A 131 16.21 27.30 2.18
C HIS A 131 15.66 25.92 2.54
N TYR A 132 16.20 24.85 1.94
CA TYR A 132 15.70 23.50 2.09
C TYR A 132 15.59 23.07 3.56
N THR A 133 16.66 23.25 4.34
CA THR A 133 16.70 22.86 5.76
C THR A 133 15.81 23.73 6.66
N VAL A 134 15.50 24.94 6.23
CA VAL A 134 14.58 25.84 6.94
C VAL A 134 13.12 25.44 6.67
N ILE A 135 12.81 25.15 5.40
CA ILE A 135 11.45 24.73 5.00
C ILE A 135 11.18 23.32 5.51
N MET A 136 12.03 22.36 5.17
CA MET A 136 11.92 20.96 5.59
C MET A 136 12.58 20.73 6.95
N ASN A 137 12.17 21.52 7.95
CA ASN A 137 12.64 21.33 9.31
C ASN A 137 12.01 20.08 9.97
N HIS A 138 12.60 19.62 11.07
CA HIS A 138 12.15 18.43 11.78
C HIS A 138 10.66 18.49 12.19
N GLY A 139 10.19 19.67 12.64
CA GLY A 139 8.79 19.86 13.02
C GLY A 139 7.82 19.62 11.85
N LEU A 140 8.14 20.16 10.66
CA LEU A 140 7.34 19.94 9.45
C LEU A 140 7.37 18.47 9.02
N CYS A 141 8.54 17.82 9.07
CA CYS A 141 8.66 16.40 8.71
C CYS A 141 7.80 15.51 9.62
N VAL A 142 7.84 15.73 10.93
CA VAL A 142 6.99 15.01 11.89
C VAL A 142 5.51 15.31 11.65
N LEU A 143 5.15 16.58 11.40
CA LEU A 143 3.78 16.96 11.10
C LEU A 143 3.24 16.26 9.84
N LEU A 144 4.01 16.27 8.75
CA LEU A 144 3.63 15.60 7.51
C LEU A 144 3.49 14.07 7.71
N PHE A 145 4.38 13.46 8.46
CA PHE A 145 4.27 12.05 8.83
C PHE A 145 2.99 11.76 9.64
N LEU A 146 2.69 12.55 10.65
CA LEU A 146 1.46 12.40 11.43
C LEU A 146 0.21 12.64 10.59
N MET A 147 0.25 13.56 9.63
CA MET A 147 -0.86 13.75 8.67
C MET A 147 -1.08 12.50 7.80
N CYS A 148 -0.04 11.82 7.35
CA CYS A 148 -0.18 10.55 6.62
C CYS A 148 -0.95 9.51 7.46
N TRP A 149 -0.60 9.37 8.75
CA TRP A 149 -1.27 8.47 9.68
C TRP A 149 -2.73 8.85 9.94
N THR A 150 -2.97 10.13 10.22
CA THR A 150 -4.33 10.64 10.51
C THR A 150 -5.28 10.58 9.31
N LEU A 151 -4.76 10.55 8.09
CA LEU A 151 -5.58 10.37 6.88
C LEU A 151 -5.79 8.88 6.55
N SER A 152 -4.76 8.05 6.73
CA SER A 152 -4.85 6.62 6.39
C SER A 152 -5.69 5.83 7.39
N PHE A 153 -5.54 6.10 8.70
CA PHE A 153 -6.24 5.36 9.76
C PHE A 153 -7.78 5.41 9.62
N PRO A 154 -8.44 6.59 9.54
CA PRO A 154 -9.90 6.66 9.46
C PRO A 154 -10.43 6.11 8.13
N ASN A 155 -9.67 6.21 7.04
CA ASN A 155 -10.05 5.61 5.77
C ASN A 155 -10.08 4.08 5.86
N ALA A 156 -9.05 3.46 6.41
CA ALA A 156 -9.01 2.01 6.62
C ALA A 156 -10.11 1.55 7.58
N LEU A 157 -10.35 2.32 8.64
CA LEU A 157 -11.42 2.03 9.60
C LEU A 157 -12.80 2.11 8.94
N LEU A 158 -13.08 3.17 8.16
CA LEU A 158 -14.33 3.33 7.42
C LEU A 158 -14.58 2.14 6.50
N GLN A 159 -13.61 1.76 5.68
CA GLN A 159 -13.75 0.67 4.72
C GLN A 159 -13.97 -0.67 5.44
N SER A 160 -13.25 -0.94 6.54
CA SER A 160 -13.44 -2.16 7.33
C SER A 160 -14.81 -2.21 8.02
N LEU A 161 -15.29 -1.07 8.52
CA LEU A 161 -16.64 -0.98 9.12
C LEU A 161 -17.74 -1.18 8.08
N MET A 162 -17.53 -0.76 6.81
CA MET A 162 -18.48 -1.03 5.73
C MET A 162 -18.58 -2.53 5.46
N VAL A 163 -17.45 -3.27 5.47
CA VAL A 163 -17.46 -4.73 5.31
C VAL A 163 -18.12 -5.43 6.49
N LEU A 164 -17.92 -4.96 7.73
CA LEU A 164 -18.55 -5.53 8.93
C LEU A 164 -20.09 -5.41 8.92
N ARG A 165 -20.67 -4.51 8.12
CA ARG A 165 -22.13 -4.36 7.95
C ARG A 165 -22.72 -5.37 6.98
N LEU A 166 -21.90 -6.04 6.19
CA LEU A 166 -22.37 -7.01 5.20
C LEU A 166 -22.79 -8.32 5.88
N SER A 167 -23.86 -8.92 5.36
CA SER A 167 -24.24 -10.27 5.71
C SER A 167 -23.70 -11.22 4.63
N PHE A 168 -22.91 -12.19 5.03
CA PHE A 168 -22.28 -13.15 4.13
C PHE A 168 -23.12 -14.42 4.02
N CYS A 169 -23.09 -15.09 2.85
CA CYS A 169 -23.73 -16.37 2.62
C CYS A 169 -22.94 -17.52 3.23
N THR A 170 -23.56 -18.70 3.31
CA THR A 170 -22.98 -19.89 3.95
C THR A 170 -21.74 -20.47 3.26
N ASN A 171 -21.50 -20.18 1.99
CA ASN A 171 -20.30 -20.60 1.26
C ASN A 171 -19.48 -19.36 0.93
N VAL A 172 -18.35 -19.20 1.62
CA VAL A 172 -17.53 -17.99 1.51
C VAL A 172 -16.14 -18.36 1.03
N ASP A 173 -16.06 -18.79 -0.24
CA ASP A 173 -14.83 -19.07 -0.95
C ASP A 173 -14.30 -17.75 -1.54
N ILE A 174 -13.13 -17.31 -1.09
CA ILE A 174 -12.44 -16.16 -1.62
C ILE A 174 -11.45 -16.65 -2.69
N PRO A 175 -11.66 -16.31 -3.98
CA PRO A 175 -10.79 -16.77 -5.08
C PRO A 175 -9.46 -16.01 -5.08
N HIS A 176 -8.84 -15.90 -3.92
CA HIS A 176 -7.56 -15.22 -3.72
C HIS A 176 -6.77 -15.84 -2.56
N PHE A 177 -5.49 -15.46 -2.43
CA PHE A 177 -4.61 -15.94 -1.35
C PHE A 177 -4.65 -15.07 -0.08
N PHE A 178 -5.36 -13.95 -0.11
CA PHE A 178 -5.57 -13.06 1.03
C PHE A 178 -6.96 -12.43 0.97
N CYS A 179 -7.40 -11.84 2.09
CA CYS A 179 -8.66 -11.15 2.17
C CYS A 179 -8.56 -9.78 1.49
N GLU A 180 -9.12 -9.70 0.29
CA GLU A 180 -9.24 -8.46 -0.46
C GLU A 180 -10.66 -7.90 -0.37
N LEU A 181 -10.77 -6.57 -0.36
CA LEU A 181 -12.01 -5.85 -0.17
C LEU A 181 -13.06 -6.18 -1.26
N ASN A 182 -12.63 -6.18 -2.53
CA ASN A 182 -13.52 -6.47 -3.66
C ASN A 182 -14.09 -7.88 -3.61
N GLN A 183 -13.28 -8.86 -3.20
CA GLN A 183 -13.72 -10.25 -3.10
C GLN A 183 -14.71 -10.47 -1.94
N GLY A 184 -14.57 -9.69 -0.86
CA GLY A 184 -15.52 -9.70 0.24
C GLY A 184 -16.95 -9.32 -0.20
N PHE A 185 -17.10 -8.40 -1.17
CA PHE A 185 -18.41 -8.01 -1.69
C PHE A 185 -19.08 -9.08 -2.54
N HIS A 186 -18.33 -9.83 -3.34
CA HIS A 186 -18.86 -10.93 -4.14
C HIS A 186 -19.45 -12.06 -3.28
N CYS A 187 -18.99 -12.19 -2.03
CA CYS A 187 -19.49 -13.18 -1.08
C CYS A 187 -20.67 -12.66 -0.22
N ALA A 188 -21.08 -11.39 -0.37
CA ALA A 188 -22.15 -10.80 0.40
C ALA A 188 -23.53 -11.16 -0.17
N CYS A 189 -24.47 -11.48 0.73
CA CYS A 189 -25.88 -11.69 0.40
C CYS A 189 -26.76 -10.46 0.61
N SER A 190 -26.19 -9.42 1.20
CA SER A 190 -26.86 -8.13 1.39
C SER A 190 -26.60 -7.21 0.21
N ASP A 191 -27.44 -6.16 0.08
CA ASP A 191 -27.19 -5.10 -0.89
C ASP A 191 -25.86 -4.38 -0.57
N THR A 192 -24.94 -4.40 -1.52
CA THR A 192 -23.60 -3.81 -1.40
C THR A 192 -23.49 -2.42 -2.02
N PHE A 193 -24.53 -1.93 -2.70
CA PHE A 193 -24.50 -0.71 -3.50
C PHE A 193 -23.94 0.52 -2.75
N LEU A 194 -24.43 0.76 -1.54
CA LEU A 194 -23.93 1.89 -0.71
C LEU A 194 -22.48 1.67 -0.29
N ASN A 195 -22.11 0.44 0.06
CA ASN A 195 -20.75 0.10 0.46
C ASN A 195 -19.77 0.30 -0.69
N ASP A 196 -20.14 -0.17 -1.89
CA ASP A 196 -19.35 0.00 -3.11
C ASP A 196 -19.12 1.48 -3.41
N ILE A 197 -20.18 2.31 -3.39
CA ILE A 197 -20.06 3.75 -3.62
C ILE A 197 -19.08 4.39 -2.62
N VAL A 198 -19.23 4.13 -1.32
CA VAL A 198 -18.39 4.74 -0.29
C VAL A 198 -16.92 4.33 -0.46
N ILE A 199 -16.66 3.06 -0.74
CA ILE A 199 -15.31 2.52 -0.89
C ILE A 199 -14.66 3.04 -2.17
N TYR A 200 -15.33 2.94 -3.31
CA TYR A 200 -14.79 3.44 -4.58
C TYR A 200 -14.57 4.96 -4.53
N PHE A 201 -15.52 5.71 -3.98
CA PHE A 201 -15.39 7.16 -3.87
C PHE A 201 -14.23 7.56 -2.94
N SER A 202 -14.12 6.96 -1.76
CA SER A 202 -13.03 7.26 -0.83
C SER A 202 -11.66 6.88 -1.40
N SER A 203 -11.54 5.71 -2.03
CA SER A 203 -10.31 5.25 -2.65
C SER A 203 -9.90 6.12 -3.84
N LEU A 204 -10.87 6.47 -4.69
CA LEU A 204 -10.64 7.37 -5.84
C LEU A 204 -10.20 8.77 -5.39
N LEU A 205 -10.86 9.32 -4.38
CA LEU A 205 -10.51 10.64 -3.83
C LEU A 205 -9.07 10.67 -3.33
N LEU A 206 -8.67 9.66 -2.53
CA LEU A 206 -7.31 9.56 -2.00
C LEU A 206 -6.28 9.37 -3.11
N ALA A 207 -6.56 8.50 -4.07
CA ALA A 207 -5.66 8.25 -5.21
C ALA A 207 -5.51 9.51 -6.07
N CYS A 208 -6.60 10.20 -6.40
CA CYS A 208 -6.56 11.43 -7.21
C CYS A 208 -5.83 12.57 -6.48
N CYS A 209 -6.09 12.79 -5.19
CA CYS A 209 -5.39 13.81 -4.41
C CYS A 209 -3.88 13.57 -4.36
N SER A 210 -3.47 12.33 -4.07
CA SER A 210 -2.06 11.95 -4.01
C SER A 210 -1.38 12.03 -5.37
N PHE A 211 -2.01 11.51 -6.41
CA PHE A 211 -1.50 11.56 -7.78
C PHE A 211 -1.33 13.00 -8.28
N THR A 212 -2.33 13.86 -8.02
CA THR A 212 -2.26 15.28 -8.38
C THR A 212 -1.11 15.98 -7.65
N GLY A 213 -0.90 15.70 -6.36
CA GLY A 213 0.23 16.24 -5.59
C GLY A 213 1.58 15.82 -6.16
N ILE A 214 1.72 14.55 -6.53
CA ILE A 214 2.94 14.01 -7.16
C ILE A 214 3.14 14.68 -8.53
N LEU A 215 2.13 14.71 -9.38
CA LEU A 215 2.21 15.33 -10.70
C LEU A 215 2.60 16.81 -10.61
N TYR A 216 1.96 17.57 -9.73
CA TYR A 216 2.28 18.97 -9.51
C TYR A 216 3.75 19.15 -9.13
N SER A 217 4.24 18.37 -8.15
CA SER A 217 5.64 18.42 -7.71
C SER A 217 6.60 18.12 -8.87
N TYR A 218 6.33 17.08 -9.65
CA TYR A 218 7.20 16.70 -10.78
C TYR A 218 7.10 17.67 -11.96
N CYS A 219 5.95 18.23 -12.27
CA CYS A 219 5.86 19.29 -13.28
C CYS A 219 6.73 20.49 -12.91
N LYS A 220 6.73 20.88 -11.65
CA LYS A 220 7.59 21.96 -11.14
C LYS A 220 9.06 21.59 -11.18
N ILE A 221 9.42 20.36 -10.76
CA ILE A 221 10.79 19.85 -10.83
C ILE A 221 11.32 19.87 -12.27
N VAL A 222 10.57 19.35 -13.24
CA VAL A 222 10.98 19.36 -14.67
C VAL A 222 11.15 20.77 -15.19
N SER A 223 10.25 21.69 -14.84
CA SER A 223 10.37 23.11 -15.21
C SER A 223 11.67 23.72 -14.65
N SER A 224 11.97 23.43 -13.37
CA SER A 224 13.20 23.92 -12.72
C SER A 224 14.48 23.34 -13.35
N ILE A 225 14.50 22.02 -13.64
CA ILE A 225 15.64 21.35 -14.28
C ILE A 225 15.90 21.93 -15.68
N ARG A 226 14.86 22.28 -16.44
CA ARG A 226 15.02 22.93 -17.75
C ARG A 226 15.73 24.29 -17.64
N ALA A 227 15.50 25.02 -16.57
CA ALA A 227 16.11 26.33 -16.31
C ALA A 227 17.58 26.25 -15.86
N ILE A 228 18.09 25.09 -15.44
CA ILE A 228 19.48 24.89 -15.05
C ILE A 228 20.37 25.00 -16.31
N SER A 229 21.38 25.88 -16.32
CA SER A 229 22.24 26.09 -17.47
C SER A 229 23.27 24.97 -17.66
N SER A 230 23.79 24.38 -16.57
CA SER A 230 24.86 23.39 -16.65
C SER A 230 24.29 21.96 -16.88
N ALA A 231 24.90 21.24 -17.83
CA ALA A 231 24.54 19.84 -18.11
C ALA A 231 24.75 18.92 -16.89
N GLN A 232 25.82 19.15 -16.11
CA GLN A 232 26.11 18.39 -14.90
C GLN A 232 25.07 18.63 -13.80
N GLY A 233 24.58 19.88 -13.64
CA GLY A 233 23.53 20.23 -12.71
C GLY A 233 22.20 19.56 -13.10
N LYS A 234 21.84 19.56 -14.39
CA LYS A 234 20.67 18.84 -14.90
C LYS A 234 20.73 17.33 -14.60
N TYR A 235 21.88 16.71 -14.89
CA TYR A 235 22.07 15.28 -14.64
C TYR A 235 21.93 14.94 -13.15
N LYS A 236 22.56 15.72 -12.28
CA LYS A 236 22.47 15.52 -10.81
C LYS A 236 21.04 15.65 -10.31
N ALA A 237 20.31 16.68 -10.71
CA ALA A 237 18.92 16.89 -10.34
C ALA A 237 18.02 15.76 -10.85
N PHE A 238 18.19 15.34 -12.12
CA PHE A 238 17.45 14.24 -12.69
C PHE A 238 17.72 12.90 -11.99
N SER A 239 18.99 12.57 -11.74
CA SER A 239 19.40 11.35 -11.03
C SER A 239 18.78 11.25 -9.64
N THR A 240 18.69 12.39 -8.92
CA THR A 240 18.07 12.45 -7.59
C THR A 240 16.56 12.12 -7.63
N CYS A 241 15.89 12.49 -8.71
CA CYS A 241 14.44 12.26 -8.90
C CYS A 241 14.12 10.89 -9.52
N ALA A 242 15.05 10.33 -10.31
CA ALA A 242 14.81 9.12 -11.09
C ALA A 242 14.43 7.93 -10.22
N SER A 243 15.10 7.72 -9.09
CA SER A 243 14.79 6.64 -8.14
C SER A 243 13.37 6.77 -7.59
N HIS A 244 12.97 7.96 -7.16
CA HIS A 244 11.61 8.19 -6.66
C HIS A 244 10.55 8.01 -7.75
N LEU A 245 10.80 8.55 -8.96
CA LEU A 245 9.91 8.35 -10.12
C LEU A 245 9.74 6.87 -10.46
N SER A 246 10.81 6.07 -10.38
CA SER A 246 10.74 4.64 -10.62
C SER A 246 9.82 3.95 -9.62
N VAL A 247 9.96 4.27 -8.32
CA VAL A 247 9.10 3.69 -7.26
C VAL A 247 7.64 4.10 -7.47
N VAL A 248 7.38 5.39 -7.73
CA VAL A 248 6.02 5.91 -8.01
C VAL A 248 5.42 5.23 -9.24
N SER A 249 6.19 5.11 -10.33
CA SER A 249 5.72 4.46 -11.57
C SER A 249 5.41 2.98 -11.37
N LEU A 250 6.22 2.26 -10.61
CA LEU A 250 5.97 0.86 -10.25
C LEU A 250 4.73 0.72 -9.38
N PHE A 251 4.55 1.61 -8.39
CA PHE A 251 3.40 1.58 -7.50
C PHE A 251 2.09 1.80 -8.25
N TYR A 252 1.99 2.91 -9.00
CA TYR A 252 0.77 3.22 -9.76
C TYR A 252 0.57 2.30 -10.97
N GLY A 253 1.64 1.85 -11.61
CA GLY A 253 1.59 0.90 -12.72
C GLY A 253 1.05 -0.47 -12.29
N LYS A 254 1.48 -0.96 -11.12
CA LYS A 254 0.93 -2.18 -10.51
C LYS A 254 -0.56 -2.04 -10.21
N SER A 255 -0.95 -0.95 -9.55
CA SER A 255 -2.34 -0.69 -9.20
C SER A 255 -3.22 -0.62 -10.45
N LEU A 256 -2.79 0.11 -11.48
CA LEU A 256 -3.51 0.19 -12.75
C LEU A 256 -3.61 -1.19 -13.43
N GLY A 257 -2.55 -1.99 -13.42
CA GLY A 257 -2.52 -3.34 -13.98
C GLY A 257 -3.56 -4.26 -13.33
N VAL A 258 -3.68 -4.22 -12.00
CA VAL A 258 -4.69 -4.99 -11.26
C VAL A 258 -6.10 -4.54 -11.65
N TYR A 259 -6.38 -3.24 -11.70
CA TYR A 259 -7.71 -2.75 -12.09
C TYR A 259 -8.07 -3.08 -13.54
N LEU A 260 -7.11 -2.98 -14.47
CA LEU A 260 -7.34 -3.33 -15.87
C LEU A 260 -7.57 -4.85 -16.04
N SER A 261 -6.82 -5.69 -15.34
CA SER A 261 -7.02 -7.15 -15.41
C SER A 261 -8.39 -7.56 -14.87
N SER A 262 -8.84 -6.97 -13.78
CA SER A 262 -10.18 -7.24 -13.23
C SER A 262 -11.31 -6.73 -14.11
N ALA A 263 -11.08 -5.67 -14.91
CA ALA A 263 -12.07 -5.16 -15.85
C ALA A 263 -12.15 -5.98 -17.15
N VAL A 264 -11.07 -6.69 -17.53
CA VAL A 264 -11.00 -7.48 -18.79
C VAL A 264 -11.43 -8.94 -18.57
N THR A 265 -11.39 -9.44 -17.34
CA THR A 265 -11.92 -10.76 -16.95
C THR A 265 -13.26 -10.60 -16.24
N PRO A 266 -14.38 -10.34 -16.95
CA PRO A 266 -15.69 -10.47 -16.33
C PRO A 266 -15.96 -11.96 -16.11
N ASN A 267 -16.29 -12.31 -14.89
CA ASN A 267 -16.79 -13.64 -14.52
C ASN A 267 -18.12 -13.92 -15.19
#